data_1dd01e00fd0147445e43581ed11d6a7b
#
_entry.id   1dd01e00fd0147445e43581ed11d6a7b
#
_cell.length_a   1.000
_cell.length_b   1.000
_cell.length_c   1.000
_cell.angle_alpha   90.00
_cell.angle_beta   90.00
_cell.angle_gamma   90.00
#
_symmetry.space_group_name_H-M   'P 1'
#
loop_
_entity.id
_entity.type
_entity.pdbx_description
1 polymer ?
#
loop_
_entity_poly.entity_id
_entity_poly.type
_entity_poly.pdbx_seq_one_letter_code
_entity_poly.pdbx_strand_id
1 'polypeptide(L)'
;LAFADAVEIIPRTLAENAGLDPIDMLTDLKNKHDKGEKWAGINVFSGKVVDAWKAGVIEPLKIKTQAVKSASEVAEMILRIDDVIAASGSGRSAPSHGGMPMGGMEGMM
;
A
#
# COMPACT_ATOMS: atom_id res chain seq x y z
N LEU A 1 2.62 -14.14 -15.77
CA LEU A 1 1.36 -13.60 -16.21
C LEU A 1 0.67 -12.82 -15.09
N ALA A 2 0.00 -13.44 -14.13
CA ALA A 2 -0.66 -12.69 -13.04
C ALA A 2 0.33 -11.82 -12.23
N PHE A 3 1.53 -12.31 -11.94
CA PHE A 3 2.57 -11.53 -11.27
C PHE A 3 3.07 -10.37 -12.14
N ALA A 4 3.29 -10.60 -13.42
CA ALA A 4 3.69 -9.57 -14.36
C ALA A 4 2.62 -8.48 -14.49
N ASP A 5 1.35 -8.87 -14.58
CA ASP A 5 0.23 -7.95 -14.62
C ASP A 5 0.14 -7.11 -13.32
N ALA A 6 0.40 -7.74 -12.18
CA ALA A 6 0.42 -7.05 -10.89
C ALA A 6 1.57 -6.03 -10.80
N VAL A 7 2.74 -6.32 -11.35
CA VAL A 7 3.89 -5.39 -11.36
C VAL A 7 3.62 -4.15 -12.21
N GLU A 8 2.79 -4.25 -13.23
CA GLU A 8 2.40 -3.10 -14.06
C GLU A 8 1.65 -2.00 -13.30
N ILE A 9 1.11 -2.30 -12.11
CA ILE A 9 0.46 -1.29 -11.28
C ILE A 9 1.43 -0.18 -10.86
N ILE A 10 2.71 -0.48 -10.72
CA ILE A 10 3.71 0.51 -10.30
C ILE A 10 3.86 1.64 -11.32
N PRO A 11 4.22 1.40 -12.58
CA PRO A 11 4.31 2.47 -13.57
C PRO A 11 2.95 3.10 -13.87
N ARG A 12 1.88 2.34 -13.82
CA ARG A 12 0.52 2.87 -14.01
C ARG A 12 0.18 3.92 -12.95
N THR A 13 0.37 3.58 -11.68
CA THR A 13 0.08 4.49 -10.56
C THR A 13 0.99 5.72 -10.59
N LEU A 14 2.26 5.56 -10.94
CA LEU A 14 3.17 6.69 -11.09
C LEU A 14 2.69 7.66 -12.18
N ALA A 15 2.25 7.13 -13.32
CA ALA A 15 1.72 7.94 -14.42
C ALA A 15 0.42 8.67 -14.00
N GLU A 16 -0.50 7.98 -13.37
CA GLU A 16 -1.76 8.55 -12.87
C GLU A 16 -1.51 9.67 -11.86
N ASN A 17 -0.64 9.43 -10.88
CA ASN A 17 -0.31 10.42 -9.86
C ASN A 17 0.41 11.66 -10.41
N ALA A 18 1.12 11.49 -11.51
CA ALA A 18 1.77 12.59 -12.21
C ALA A 18 0.87 13.34 -13.20
N GLY A 19 -0.40 12.92 -13.33
CA GLY A 19 -1.33 13.50 -14.30
C GLY A 19 -1.07 13.10 -15.75
N LEU A 20 -0.33 12.01 -15.99
CA LEU A 20 -0.03 11.46 -17.30
C LEU A 20 -1.05 10.41 -17.70
N ASP A 21 -1.19 10.15 -19.01
CA ASP A 21 -2.01 9.04 -19.49
C ASP A 21 -1.30 7.70 -19.20
N PRO A 22 -1.85 6.85 -18.31
CA PRO A 22 -1.21 5.60 -17.91
C PRO A 22 -1.13 4.59 -19.05
N ILE A 23 -2.08 4.61 -19.99
CA ILE A 23 -2.11 3.69 -21.13
C ILE A 23 -0.98 4.00 -22.09
N ASP A 24 -0.82 5.27 -22.44
CA ASP A 24 0.25 5.74 -23.33
C ASP A 24 1.62 5.48 -22.74
N MET A 25 1.78 5.77 -21.44
CA MET A 25 3.04 5.56 -20.73
C MET A 25 3.42 4.07 -20.63
N LEU A 26 2.46 3.20 -20.35
CA LEU A 26 2.70 1.75 -20.30
C LEU A 26 3.03 1.20 -21.68
N THR A 27 2.36 1.66 -22.71
CA THR A 27 2.62 1.24 -24.09
C THR A 27 4.03 1.63 -24.54
N ASP A 28 4.44 2.86 -24.27
CA ASP A 28 5.79 3.33 -24.58
C ASP A 28 6.86 2.56 -23.78
N LEU A 29 6.61 2.34 -22.50
CA LEU A 29 7.50 1.57 -21.64
C LEU A 29 7.69 0.14 -22.14
N LYS A 30 6.61 -0.55 -22.48
CA LYS A 30 6.65 -1.90 -23.06
C LYS A 30 7.43 -1.94 -24.38
N ASN A 31 7.16 -1.00 -25.27
CA ASN A 31 7.86 -0.89 -26.56
C ASN A 31 9.37 -0.72 -26.38
N LYS A 32 9.80 0.04 -25.40
CA LYS A 32 11.22 0.21 -25.11
C LYS A 32 11.85 -1.05 -24.53
N HIS A 33 11.19 -1.73 -23.61
CA HIS A 33 11.65 -3.02 -23.07
C HIS A 33 11.72 -4.10 -24.17
N ASP A 34 10.76 -4.15 -25.08
CA ASP A 34 10.76 -5.08 -26.22
C ASP A 34 11.95 -4.85 -27.16
N LYS A 35 12.41 -3.60 -27.25
CA LYS A 35 13.63 -3.23 -28.01
C LYS A 35 14.94 -3.53 -27.26
N GLY A 36 14.86 -4.09 -26.07
CA GLY A 36 16.01 -4.42 -25.25
C GLY A 36 16.53 -3.31 -24.34
N GLU A 37 15.80 -2.20 -24.24
CA GLU A 37 16.14 -1.09 -23.35
C GLU A 37 15.74 -1.42 -21.90
N LYS A 38 16.48 -2.29 -21.27
CA LYS A 38 16.17 -2.86 -19.93
C LYS A 38 16.12 -1.83 -18.79
N TRP A 39 16.72 -0.66 -18.98
CA TRP A 39 16.74 0.43 -18.01
C TRP A 39 15.66 1.48 -18.23
N ALA A 40 14.78 1.26 -19.20
CA ALA A 40 13.68 2.17 -19.45
C ALA A 40 12.74 2.27 -18.23
N GLY A 41 12.45 3.48 -17.82
CA GLY A 41 11.58 3.81 -16.70
C GLY A 41 10.83 5.10 -16.94
N ILE A 42 9.83 5.37 -16.11
CA ILE A 42 9.01 6.58 -16.23
C ILE A 42 9.67 7.70 -15.42
N ASN A 43 9.88 8.85 -16.08
CA ASN A 43 10.24 10.08 -15.40
C ASN A 43 8.99 10.95 -15.24
N VAL A 44 8.51 11.03 -14.00
CA VAL A 44 7.29 11.78 -13.67
C VAL A 44 7.45 13.30 -13.83
N PHE A 45 8.67 13.80 -13.75
CA PHE A 45 8.93 15.23 -13.93
C PHE A 45 8.93 15.66 -15.39
N SER A 46 9.50 14.85 -16.28
CA SER A 46 9.49 15.12 -17.72
C SER A 46 8.26 14.59 -18.46
N GLY A 47 7.53 13.67 -17.83
CA GLY A 47 6.39 12.98 -18.42
C GLY A 47 6.76 12.04 -19.57
N LYS A 48 7.97 11.50 -19.56
CA LYS A 48 8.51 10.64 -20.63
C LYS A 48 9.16 9.39 -20.06
N VAL A 49 9.24 8.36 -20.91
CA VAL A 49 10.06 7.18 -20.64
C VAL A 49 11.52 7.50 -20.93
N VAL A 50 12.37 7.31 -19.93
CA VAL A 50 13.81 7.63 -19.97
C VAL A 50 14.64 6.42 -19.56
N ASP A 51 15.94 6.49 -19.82
CA ASP A 51 16.91 5.52 -19.27
C ASP A 51 17.16 5.86 -17.80
N ALA A 52 16.59 5.05 -16.90
CA ALA A 52 16.68 5.26 -15.46
C ALA A 52 18.11 5.14 -14.92
N TRP A 53 18.95 4.31 -15.56
CA TRP A 53 20.34 4.18 -15.18
C TRP A 53 21.12 5.49 -15.45
N LYS A 54 20.96 6.04 -16.63
CA LYS A 54 21.58 7.33 -16.99
C LYS A 54 21.04 8.49 -16.16
N ALA A 55 19.78 8.42 -15.77
CA ALA A 55 19.16 9.42 -14.92
C ALA A 55 19.54 9.30 -13.44
N GLY A 56 20.32 8.27 -13.06
CA GLY A 56 20.75 8.05 -11.69
C GLY A 56 19.68 7.49 -10.76
N VAL A 57 18.59 6.97 -11.29
CA VAL A 57 17.52 6.32 -10.51
C VAL A 57 17.91 4.86 -10.27
N ILE A 58 18.73 4.68 -9.25
CA ILE A 58 19.26 3.37 -8.87
C ILE A 58 19.14 3.17 -7.36
N GLU A 59 18.94 1.93 -6.97
CA GLU A 59 18.95 1.52 -5.57
C GLU A 59 19.55 0.12 -5.42
N PRO A 60 19.98 -0.27 -4.21
CA PRO A 60 20.49 -1.62 -3.98
C PRO A 60 19.44 -2.68 -4.28
N LEU A 61 19.84 -3.77 -4.96
CA LEU A 61 18.94 -4.89 -5.28
C LEU A 61 18.29 -5.49 -4.03
N LYS A 62 18.99 -5.49 -2.91
CA LYS A 62 18.49 -6.00 -1.63
C LYS A 62 17.18 -5.33 -1.18
N ILE A 63 17.00 -4.05 -1.45
CA ILE A 63 15.76 -3.32 -1.14
C ILE A 63 14.58 -3.89 -1.93
N LYS A 64 14.76 -4.11 -3.24
CA LYS A 64 13.73 -4.69 -4.11
C LYS A 64 13.40 -6.13 -3.72
N THR A 65 14.42 -6.93 -3.51
CA THR A 65 14.27 -8.34 -3.10
C THR A 65 13.52 -8.44 -1.78
N GLN A 66 13.87 -7.62 -0.80
CA GLN A 66 13.20 -7.60 0.50
C GLN A 66 11.75 -7.11 0.39
N ALA A 67 11.47 -6.12 -0.44
CA ALA A 67 10.13 -5.62 -0.66
C ALA A 67 9.21 -6.71 -1.24
N VAL A 68 9.64 -7.40 -2.28
CA VAL A 68 8.88 -8.49 -2.90
C VAL A 68 8.69 -9.66 -1.92
N LYS A 69 9.73 -10.05 -1.21
CA LYS A 69 9.68 -11.13 -0.22
C LYS A 69 8.68 -10.83 0.90
N SER A 70 8.78 -9.68 1.51
CA SER A 70 7.90 -9.27 2.61
C SER A 70 6.45 -9.14 2.16
N ALA A 71 6.21 -8.54 1.01
CA ALA A 71 4.86 -8.41 0.44
C ALA A 71 4.24 -9.77 0.12
N SER A 72 5.02 -10.71 -0.43
CA SER A 72 4.56 -12.06 -0.73
C SER A 72 4.20 -12.85 0.53
N GLU A 73 5.01 -12.76 1.57
CA GLU A 73 4.74 -13.40 2.86
C GLU A 73 3.45 -12.89 3.50
N VAL A 74 3.23 -11.58 3.49
CA VAL A 74 2.00 -10.97 4.01
C VAL A 74 0.79 -11.39 3.17
N ALA A 75 0.90 -11.38 1.86
CA ALA A 75 -0.17 -11.81 0.97
C ALA A 75 -0.56 -13.27 1.19
N GLU A 76 0.41 -14.17 1.39
CA GLU A 76 0.15 -15.56 1.73
C GLU A 76 -0.60 -15.70 3.06
N MET A 77 -0.22 -14.93 4.07
CA MET A 77 -0.90 -14.94 5.36
C MET A 77 -2.36 -14.50 5.22
N ILE A 78 -2.63 -13.44 4.46
CA ILE A 78 -3.98 -12.93 4.21
C ILE A 78 -4.82 -13.96 3.46
N LEU A 79 -4.27 -14.63 2.45
CA LEU A 79 -4.97 -15.65 1.67
C LEU A 79 -5.30 -16.92 2.46
N ARG A 80 -4.58 -17.20 3.54
CA ARG A 80 -4.83 -18.33 4.44
C ARG A 80 -5.91 -18.04 5.48
N ILE A 81 -6.33 -16.79 5.64
CA ILE A 81 -7.35 -16.40 6.59
C ILE A 81 -8.71 -16.51 5.91
N ASP A 82 -9.56 -17.44 6.39
CA ASP A 82 -10.92 -17.63 5.85
C ASP A 82 -11.85 -16.50 6.27
N ASP A 83 -11.55 -15.82 7.38
CA ASP A 83 -12.40 -14.79 7.93
C ASP A 83 -11.56 -13.67 8.57
N VAL A 84 -11.82 -12.43 8.17
CA VAL A 84 -11.17 -11.24 8.73
C VAL A 84 -12.19 -10.47 9.55
N ILE A 85 -12.06 -10.53 10.87
CA ILE A 85 -12.88 -9.75 11.78
C ILE A 85 -12.19 -8.43 12.07
N ALA A 86 -12.70 -7.35 11.46
CA ALA A 86 -12.31 -6.01 11.82
C ALA A 86 -13.12 -5.57 13.05
N ALA A 87 -12.49 -5.60 14.23
CA ALA A 87 -13.04 -4.95 15.40
C ALA A 87 -12.82 -3.44 15.28
N SER A 88 -13.85 -2.71 14.83
CA SER A 88 -13.88 -1.27 15.09
C SER A 88 -13.99 -1.10 16.60
N GLY A 89 -13.01 -0.47 17.22
CA GLY A 89 -13.05 -0.15 18.64
C GLY A 89 -14.22 0.82 18.92
N SER A 90 -15.38 0.26 19.14
CA SER A 90 -16.43 0.98 19.84
C SER A 90 -15.92 1.25 21.23
N GLY A 91 -15.91 2.52 21.60
CA GLY A 91 -15.36 2.94 22.87
C GLY A 91 -15.82 2.07 24.01
N ARG A 92 -14.88 1.71 24.84
CA ARG A 92 -15.16 1.21 26.16
C ARG A 92 -16.04 2.25 26.85
N SER A 93 -17.33 2.02 26.87
CA SER A 93 -18.16 2.65 27.87
C SER A 93 -17.64 2.12 29.21
N ALA A 94 -16.98 2.97 29.94
CA ALA A 94 -16.66 2.70 31.31
C ALA A 94 -17.95 2.34 32.04
N PRO A 95 -17.96 1.30 32.87
CA PRO A 95 -19.15 1.05 33.69
C PRO A 95 -19.33 2.26 34.59
N SER A 96 -20.46 2.93 34.43
CA SER A 96 -20.88 3.94 35.37
C SER A 96 -21.09 3.23 36.71
N HIS A 97 -20.22 3.49 37.67
CA HIS A 97 -20.50 3.16 39.04
C HIS A 97 -21.77 3.89 39.43
N GLY A 98 -22.85 3.14 39.49
CA GLY A 98 -24.08 3.60 40.08
C GLY A 98 -23.80 4.05 41.51
N GLY A 99 -24.06 5.30 41.80
CA GLY A 99 -23.94 5.84 43.13
C GLY A 99 -24.79 5.02 44.10
N MET A 100 -24.20 4.64 45.21
CA MET A 100 -24.94 4.07 46.31
C MET A 100 -25.94 5.11 46.83
N PRO A 101 -27.17 4.75 47.06
CA PRO A 101 -28.07 5.61 47.82
C PRO A 101 -27.57 5.65 49.24
N MET A 102 -27.20 6.81 49.70
CA MET A 102 -27.02 7.07 51.11
C MET A 102 -28.39 6.96 51.76
N GLY A 103 -28.60 5.86 52.45
CA GLY A 103 -29.74 5.71 53.31
C GLY A 103 -29.65 6.73 54.42
N GLY A 104 -30.67 7.59 54.48
CA GLY A 104 -30.79 8.52 55.57
C GLY A 104 -30.95 7.80 56.88
N MET A 105 -30.07 8.07 57.81
CA MET A 105 -30.34 7.77 59.21
C MET A 105 -31.17 8.93 59.76
N GLU A 106 -32.45 8.71 59.85
CA GLU A 106 -33.24 9.51 60.76
C GLU A 106 -32.85 9.13 62.18
N GLY A 107 -32.12 10.01 62.80
CA GLY A 107 -31.87 9.94 64.23
C GLY A 107 -33.15 10.23 64.98
N MET A 108 -33.59 9.28 65.72
CA MET A 108 -34.59 9.47 66.74
C MET A 108 -34.07 10.39 67.84
N MET A 109 -34.86 11.43 68.12
CA MET A 109 -34.78 12.31 69.25
C MET A 109 -33.68 13.31 69.27
#